data_47ef1d06ce74515a7c64a988909dd572
#
_entry.id   47ef1d06ce74515a7c64a988909dd572
#
_cell.length_a   1.000
_cell.length_b   1.000
_cell.length_c   1.000
_cell.angle_alpha   90.00
_cell.angle_beta   90.00
_cell.angle_gamma   90.00
#
_symmetry.space_group_name_H-M   'P 1'
#
loop_
_entity.id
_entity.type
_entity.pdbx_description
1 polymer ?
#
loop_
_entity_poly.entity_id
_entity_poly.type
_entity_poly.pdbx_seq_one_letter_code
_entity_poly.pdbx_strand_id
1 'polypeptide(L)'
;VNFKPVVAVWFGNVRAGFSVVADTQLKATVPAAASGKITLASAVGRAVTGSFFAITRAPVITSVSPPVAAPGMKVTLRGVNFRQVTAVHVGAARAAGQSTPSPQQLDFTVPANATSGLVKVTNAFGFGTSSAALTVTRAPVIESFDPLLAAPAKWVTVRGANFTGATRVLLGGMAV
;
A
#
# COMPACT_ATOMS: atom_id res chain seq x y z
N VAL A 1 18.23 -10.43 -26.72
CA VAL A 1 18.74 -11.29 -25.63
C VAL A 1 17.94 -12.57 -25.65
N ASN A 2 18.60 -13.73 -25.73
CA ASN A 2 17.96 -15.04 -25.73
C ASN A 2 18.06 -15.66 -24.33
N PHE A 3 16.94 -15.87 -23.64
CA PHE A 3 16.90 -16.50 -22.33
C PHE A 3 16.79 -18.04 -22.37
N LYS A 4 16.66 -18.63 -23.55
CA LYS A 4 16.81 -20.06 -23.74
C LYS A 4 18.25 -20.37 -24.21
N PRO A 5 18.99 -21.23 -23.54
CA PRO A 5 18.72 -22.09 -22.38
C PRO A 5 19.34 -21.52 -21.08
N VAL A 6 18.65 -20.62 -20.37
CA VAL A 6 19.09 -20.21 -19.02
C VAL A 6 18.96 -21.41 -18.08
N VAL A 7 20.04 -21.74 -17.38
CA VAL A 7 20.12 -22.88 -16.45
C VAL A 7 20.17 -22.44 -14.99
N ALA A 8 20.50 -21.16 -14.72
CA ALA A 8 20.51 -20.62 -13.37
C ALA A 8 20.40 -19.10 -13.34
N VAL A 9 19.80 -18.59 -12.26
CA VAL A 9 19.67 -17.19 -11.93
C VAL A 9 20.19 -16.98 -10.51
N TRP A 10 20.97 -15.93 -10.28
CA TRP A 10 21.43 -15.52 -8.96
C TRP A 10 21.10 -14.05 -8.70
N PHE A 11 20.82 -13.73 -7.43
CA PHE A 11 20.80 -12.39 -6.88
C PHE A 11 22.01 -12.29 -5.94
N GLY A 12 23.03 -11.50 -6.30
CA GLY A 12 24.32 -11.56 -5.64
C GLY A 12 24.89 -12.99 -5.71
N ASN A 13 25.09 -13.61 -4.54
CA ASN A 13 25.63 -14.97 -4.40
C ASN A 13 24.55 -16.04 -4.15
N VAL A 14 23.26 -15.70 -4.14
CA VAL A 14 22.18 -16.64 -3.82
C VAL A 14 21.42 -17.02 -5.07
N ARG A 15 21.32 -18.34 -5.28
CA ARG A 15 20.57 -18.91 -6.41
C ARG A 15 19.08 -18.71 -6.21
N ALA A 16 18.38 -18.31 -7.27
CA ALA A 16 16.94 -18.07 -7.30
C ALA A 16 16.20 -19.16 -8.10
N GLY A 17 14.98 -19.47 -7.70
CA GLY A 17 14.01 -20.13 -8.56
C GLY A 17 13.59 -19.20 -9.70
N PHE A 18 13.40 -19.74 -10.89
CA PHE A 18 13.00 -18.95 -12.04
C PHE A 18 12.17 -19.76 -13.04
N SER A 19 11.45 -19.04 -13.90
CA SER A 19 10.78 -19.59 -15.09
C SER A 19 11.03 -18.68 -16.29
N VAL A 20 11.31 -19.28 -17.45
CA VAL A 20 11.43 -18.55 -18.71
C VAL A 20 10.04 -18.41 -19.32
N VAL A 21 9.60 -17.16 -19.52
CA VAL A 21 8.28 -16.84 -20.09
C VAL A 21 8.38 -16.73 -21.61
N ALA A 22 9.45 -16.12 -22.10
CA ALA A 22 9.76 -15.95 -23.51
C ALA A 22 11.27 -15.81 -23.71
N ASP A 23 11.76 -15.82 -24.95
CA ASP A 23 13.18 -15.63 -25.25
C ASP A 23 13.74 -14.28 -24.78
N THR A 24 12.85 -13.32 -24.52
CA THR A 24 13.19 -11.97 -24.05
C THR A 24 12.73 -11.71 -22.61
N GLN A 25 12.09 -12.70 -21.93
CA GLN A 25 11.51 -12.50 -20.61
C GLN A 25 11.63 -13.74 -19.74
N LEU A 26 12.11 -13.56 -18.53
CA LEU A 26 12.03 -14.55 -17.45
C LEU A 26 11.50 -13.92 -16.16
N LYS A 27 10.93 -14.75 -15.30
CA LYS A 27 10.54 -14.39 -13.93
C LYS A 27 11.43 -15.15 -12.96
N ALA A 28 11.94 -14.47 -11.93
CA ALA A 28 12.73 -15.10 -10.89
C ALA A 28 12.19 -14.72 -9.51
N THR A 29 12.20 -15.69 -8.57
CA THR A 29 11.80 -15.45 -7.19
C THR A 29 12.96 -14.81 -6.44
N VAL A 30 12.74 -13.66 -5.83
CA VAL A 30 13.76 -12.97 -5.04
C VAL A 30 14.06 -13.77 -3.77
N PRO A 31 15.31 -14.20 -3.53
CA PRO A 31 15.69 -14.92 -2.31
C PRO A 31 15.62 -14.02 -1.08
N ALA A 32 15.33 -14.60 0.10
CA ALA A 32 15.09 -13.84 1.34
C ALA A 32 16.30 -13.04 1.86
N ALA A 33 17.51 -13.24 1.34
CA ALA A 33 18.75 -12.70 1.91
C ALA A 33 19.80 -12.25 0.89
N ALA A 34 19.45 -11.89 -0.34
CA ALA A 34 20.45 -11.62 -1.36
C ALA A 34 20.24 -10.31 -2.11
N SER A 35 20.95 -9.25 -1.67
CA SER A 35 21.17 -8.07 -2.50
C SER A 35 22.43 -8.28 -3.37
N GLY A 36 22.46 -7.69 -4.56
CA GLY A 36 23.59 -7.81 -5.46
C GLY A 36 23.20 -7.65 -6.92
N LYS A 37 24.15 -7.83 -7.82
CA LYS A 37 23.85 -7.89 -9.26
C LYS A 37 23.08 -9.18 -9.56
N ILE A 38 22.16 -9.10 -10.52
CA ILE A 38 21.50 -10.30 -11.03
C ILE A 38 22.42 -10.94 -12.07
N THR A 39 22.70 -12.21 -11.89
CA THR A 39 23.50 -13.02 -12.81
C THR A 39 22.64 -14.11 -13.42
N LEU A 40 22.69 -14.25 -14.72
CA LEU A 40 22.10 -15.34 -15.49
C LEU A 40 23.23 -16.23 -16.02
N ALA A 41 23.08 -17.53 -15.95
CA ALA A 41 23.96 -18.47 -16.61
C ALA A 41 23.21 -19.33 -17.60
N SER A 42 23.88 -19.63 -18.70
CA SER A 42 23.47 -20.58 -19.74
C SER A 42 24.62 -21.48 -20.09
N ALA A 43 24.38 -22.47 -20.93
CA ALA A 43 25.44 -23.38 -21.45
C ALA A 43 26.51 -22.60 -22.25
N VAL A 44 26.18 -21.45 -22.81
CA VAL A 44 27.08 -20.66 -23.66
C VAL A 44 27.73 -19.46 -22.98
N GLY A 45 27.39 -19.16 -21.71
CA GLY A 45 28.01 -18.07 -20.97
C GLY A 45 27.16 -17.49 -19.86
N ARG A 46 27.62 -16.36 -19.32
CA ARG A 46 26.97 -15.62 -18.24
C ARG A 46 26.67 -14.20 -18.66
N ALA A 47 25.53 -13.67 -18.18
CA ALA A 47 25.18 -12.27 -18.26
C ALA A 47 24.99 -11.72 -16.84
N VAL A 48 25.47 -10.50 -16.58
CA VAL A 48 25.38 -9.83 -15.27
C VAL A 48 24.79 -8.44 -15.49
N THR A 49 23.85 -8.04 -14.61
CA THR A 49 23.26 -6.69 -14.69
C THR A 49 24.30 -5.61 -14.38
N GLY A 50 24.20 -4.46 -15.06
CA GLY A 50 24.98 -3.28 -14.72
C GLY A 50 24.57 -2.71 -13.36
N SER A 51 23.27 -2.72 -13.06
CA SER A 51 22.70 -2.18 -11.83
C SER A 51 22.69 -3.19 -10.68
N PHE A 52 22.78 -2.67 -9.46
CA PHE A 52 22.68 -3.44 -8.22
C PHE A 52 21.19 -3.61 -7.88
N PHE A 53 20.78 -4.83 -7.54
CA PHE A 53 19.45 -5.15 -7.03
C PHE A 53 19.51 -5.20 -5.50
N ALA A 54 18.73 -4.34 -4.81
CA ALA A 54 18.67 -4.32 -3.36
C ALA A 54 17.39 -4.99 -2.86
N ILE A 55 17.53 -5.92 -1.92
CA ILE A 55 16.41 -6.47 -1.16
C ILE A 55 16.16 -5.58 0.05
N THR A 56 14.94 -5.12 0.21
CA THR A 56 14.52 -4.42 1.42
C THR A 56 13.57 -5.31 2.24
N ARG A 57 13.70 -5.23 3.57
CA ARG A 57 12.71 -5.73 4.54
C ARG A 57 11.95 -4.58 5.20
N ALA A 58 12.34 -3.34 4.92
CA ALA A 58 11.57 -2.17 5.30
C ALA A 58 10.19 -2.22 4.60
N PRO A 59 9.15 -1.62 5.19
CA PRO A 59 7.84 -1.52 4.56
C PRO A 59 7.92 -0.82 3.20
N VAL A 60 7.14 -1.32 2.23
CA VAL A 60 6.91 -0.63 0.95
C VAL A 60 5.41 -0.46 0.79
N ILE A 61 4.95 0.78 0.64
CA ILE A 61 3.54 1.12 0.47
C ILE A 61 3.27 1.30 -1.03
N THR A 62 2.30 0.57 -1.56
CA THR A 62 1.91 0.65 -2.98
C THR A 62 0.60 1.42 -3.16
N SER A 63 -0.30 1.41 -2.16
CA SER A 63 -1.53 2.20 -2.20
C SER A 63 -2.03 2.57 -0.81
N VAL A 64 -2.80 3.66 -0.75
CA VAL A 64 -3.51 4.18 0.42
C VAL A 64 -4.99 4.30 0.05
N SER A 65 -5.89 3.72 0.84
CA SER A 65 -7.34 3.74 0.56
C SER A 65 -8.16 3.93 1.84
N PRO A 66 -9.10 4.88 1.88
CA PRO A 66 -9.36 5.91 0.88
C PRO A 66 -8.23 6.97 0.81
N PRO A 67 -8.10 7.72 -0.29
CA PRO A 67 -7.09 8.78 -0.41
C PRO A 67 -7.45 10.07 0.36
N VAL A 68 -8.72 10.21 0.74
CA VAL A 68 -9.26 11.29 1.57
C VAL A 68 -9.94 10.66 2.77
N ALA A 69 -9.60 11.09 3.97
CA ALA A 69 -10.18 10.56 5.20
C ALA A 69 -10.32 11.65 6.26
N ALA A 70 -11.28 11.49 7.15
CA ALA A 70 -11.44 12.32 8.34
C ALA A 70 -10.69 11.71 9.54
N PRO A 71 -10.35 12.50 10.57
CA PRO A 71 -9.92 11.94 11.85
C PRO A 71 -10.91 10.90 12.37
N GLY A 72 -10.38 9.78 12.89
CA GLY A 72 -11.19 8.65 13.37
C GLY A 72 -11.57 7.62 12.29
N MET A 73 -11.46 7.95 11.00
CA MET A 73 -11.73 7.00 9.93
C MET A 73 -10.62 5.96 9.78
N LYS A 74 -11.01 4.77 9.34
CA LYS A 74 -10.08 3.67 9.01
C LYS A 74 -9.49 3.86 7.62
N VAL A 75 -8.19 3.66 7.52
CA VAL A 75 -7.43 3.69 6.25
C VAL A 75 -6.69 2.37 6.10
N THR A 76 -6.75 1.80 4.90
CA THR A 76 -6.06 0.58 4.52
C THR A 76 -4.88 0.90 3.62
N LEU A 77 -3.72 0.38 3.97
CA LEU A 77 -2.52 0.38 3.15
C LEU A 77 -2.36 -0.98 2.47
N ARG A 78 -1.99 -0.97 1.22
CA ARG A 78 -1.49 -2.14 0.50
C ARG A 78 -0.01 -1.98 0.22
N GLY A 79 0.72 -3.09 0.21
CA GLY A 79 2.16 -3.06 0.01
C GLY A 79 2.83 -4.37 0.35
N VAL A 80 4.08 -4.30 0.82
CA VAL A 80 4.82 -5.48 1.29
C VAL A 80 5.61 -5.15 2.56
N ASN A 81 6.01 -6.20 3.28
CA ASN A 81 6.82 -6.13 4.50
C ASN A 81 6.13 -5.44 5.70
N PHE A 82 4.80 -5.51 5.78
CA PHE A 82 4.05 -5.01 6.94
C PHE A 82 4.11 -5.96 8.16
N ARG A 83 5.21 -6.68 8.31
CA ARG A 83 5.47 -7.50 9.51
C ARG A 83 6.18 -6.68 10.58
N GLN A 84 5.82 -6.92 11.86
CA GLN A 84 6.46 -6.26 13.01
C GLN A 84 6.45 -4.72 12.90
N VAL A 85 5.33 -4.16 12.44
CA VAL A 85 5.17 -2.71 12.36
C VAL A 85 5.18 -2.11 13.75
N THR A 86 6.08 -1.16 13.97
CA THR A 86 6.27 -0.48 15.26
C THR A 86 5.59 0.88 15.31
N ALA A 87 5.40 1.52 14.15
CA ALA A 87 4.73 2.81 14.06
C ALA A 87 4.13 3.07 12.68
N VAL A 88 3.01 3.78 12.68
CA VAL A 88 2.39 4.40 11.49
C VAL A 88 2.23 5.88 11.78
N HIS A 89 2.58 6.74 10.82
CA HIS A 89 2.39 8.19 10.92
C HIS A 89 1.65 8.71 9.69
N VAL A 90 0.81 9.71 9.89
CA VAL A 90 0.21 10.53 8.86
C VAL A 90 0.77 11.94 9.03
N GLY A 91 1.63 12.37 8.11
CA GLY A 91 2.45 13.55 8.35
C GLY A 91 3.29 13.38 9.63
N ALA A 92 3.14 14.30 10.59
CA ALA A 92 3.81 14.22 11.89
C ALA A 92 3.02 13.42 12.95
N ALA A 93 1.74 13.15 12.74
CA ALA A 93 0.88 12.52 13.73
C ALA A 93 1.03 11.00 13.72
N ARG A 94 1.25 10.40 14.91
CA ARG A 94 1.31 8.95 15.08
C ARG A 94 -0.10 8.36 15.15
N ALA A 95 -0.36 7.37 14.32
CA ALA A 95 -1.62 6.62 14.36
C ALA A 95 -1.62 5.62 15.53
N ALA A 96 -2.81 5.39 16.06
CA ALA A 96 -3.09 4.32 17.01
C ALA A 96 -3.99 3.26 16.35
N GLY A 97 -4.12 2.09 17.00
CA GLY A 97 -5.04 1.04 16.54
C GLY A 97 -4.66 0.40 15.21
N GLN A 98 -3.35 0.38 14.88
CA GLN A 98 -2.91 -0.33 13.67
C GLN A 98 -3.10 -1.84 13.81
N SER A 99 -3.54 -2.47 12.74
CA SER A 99 -3.60 -3.93 12.59
C SER A 99 -2.95 -4.35 11.26
N THR A 100 -2.34 -5.51 11.24
CA THR A 100 -1.70 -6.08 10.05
C THR A 100 -2.35 -7.43 9.72
N PRO A 101 -3.51 -7.43 9.03
CA PRO A 101 -4.20 -8.65 8.65
C PRO A 101 -3.33 -9.60 7.81
N SER A 102 -2.40 -9.05 7.05
CA SER A 102 -1.42 -9.81 6.28
C SER A 102 -0.12 -9.02 6.10
N PRO A 103 0.98 -9.66 5.65
CA PRO A 103 2.22 -8.93 5.31
C PRO A 103 2.07 -7.90 4.18
N GLN A 104 0.95 -7.95 3.45
CA GLN A 104 0.62 -7.08 2.32
C GLN A 104 -0.48 -6.06 2.63
N GLN A 105 -1.09 -6.13 3.83
CA GLN A 105 -2.14 -5.20 4.25
C GLN A 105 -1.88 -4.69 5.67
N LEU A 106 -2.04 -3.39 5.84
CA LEU A 106 -2.03 -2.71 7.12
C LEU A 106 -3.22 -1.76 7.20
N ASP A 107 -3.97 -1.85 8.28
CA ASP A 107 -5.08 -0.95 8.58
C ASP A 107 -4.69 -0.06 9.77
N PHE A 108 -5.11 1.19 9.75
CA PHE A 108 -4.93 2.11 10.86
C PHE A 108 -6.06 3.14 10.92
N THR A 109 -6.21 3.78 12.09
CA THR A 109 -7.17 4.87 12.29
C THR A 109 -6.46 6.21 12.17
N VAL A 110 -7.03 7.14 11.40
CA VAL A 110 -6.48 8.51 11.24
C VAL A 110 -6.46 9.23 12.59
N PRO A 111 -5.31 9.74 13.05
CA PRO A 111 -5.21 10.46 14.33
C PRO A 111 -6.07 11.73 14.35
N ALA A 112 -6.57 12.10 15.54
CA ALA A 112 -7.38 13.32 15.71
C ALA A 112 -6.60 14.59 15.35
N ASN A 113 -5.28 14.59 15.58
CA ASN A 113 -4.37 15.71 15.29
C ASN A 113 -3.64 15.57 13.95
N ALA A 114 -4.03 14.62 13.11
CA ALA A 114 -3.40 14.45 11.80
C ALA A 114 -3.68 15.64 10.88
N THR A 115 -2.68 15.99 10.11
CA THR A 115 -2.75 16.87 8.95
C THR A 115 -2.46 16.06 7.68
N SER A 116 -2.91 16.57 6.54
CA SER A 116 -2.61 15.94 5.25
C SER A 116 -1.11 15.74 5.08
N GLY A 117 -0.71 14.58 4.57
CA GLY A 117 0.70 14.26 4.40
C GLY A 117 0.94 12.82 3.96
N LEU A 118 2.19 12.50 3.71
CA LEU A 118 2.59 11.14 3.38
C LEU A 118 2.35 10.21 4.58
N VAL A 119 1.92 8.99 4.30
CA VAL A 119 1.82 7.94 5.31
C VAL A 119 3.17 7.24 5.42
N LYS A 120 3.74 7.22 6.63
CA LYS A 120 5.00 6.54 6.93
C LYS A 120 4.75 5.33 7.81
N VAL A 121 5.22 4.17 7.39
CA VAL A 121 5.19 2.91 8.15
C VAL A 121 6.60 2.52 8.54
N THR A 122 6.82 2.18 9.80
CA THR A 122 8.12 1.78 10.34
C THR A 122 8.05 0.37 10.90
N ASN A 123 9.06 -0.43 10.63
CA ASN A 123 9.31 -1.72 11.28
C ASN A 123 10.76 -1.81 11.77
N ALA A 124 11.18 -2.97 12.30
CA ALA A 124 12.55 -3.17 12.80
C ALA A 124 13.66 -3.02 11.72
N PHE A 125 13.32 -3.04 10.43
CA PHE A 125 14.28 -2.98 9.33
C PHE A 125 14.33 -1.61 8.64
N GLY A 126 13.53 -0.65 9.10
CA GLY A 126 13.47 0.69 8.54
C GLY A 126 12.04 1.20 8.35
N PHE A 127 11.88 2.14 7.44
CA PHE A 127 10.58 2.73 7.14
C PHE A 127 10.33 2.80 5.62
N GLY A 128 9.04 2.86 5.27
CA GLY A 128 8.55 3.20 3.94
C GLY A 128 7.53 4.32 4.01
N THR A 129 7.46 5.12 2.97
CA THR A 129 6.48 6.20 2.83
C THR A 129 5.60 5.97 1.60
N SER A 130 4.34 6.44 1.66
CA SER A 130 3.47 6.42 0.50
C SER A 130 3.97 7.38 -0.58
N SER A 131 3.69 7.06 -1.85
CA SER A 131 4.02 7.93 -2.99
C SER A 131 3.10 9.14 -3.08
N ALA A 132 1.85 9.01 -2.60
CA ALA A 132 0.86 10.08 -2.54
C ALA A 132 0.50 10.40 -1.08
N ALA A 133 0.15 11.66 -0.83
CA ALA A 133 -0.32 12.10 0.48
C ALA A 133 -1.75 11.58 0.74
N LEU A 134 -2.02 11.18 2.00
CA LEU A 134 -3.38 11.06 2.51
C LEU A 134 -3.90 12.48 2.78
N THR A 135 -5.03 12.83 2.15
CA THR A 135 -5.72 14.09 2.45
C THR A 135 -6.56 13.90 3.71
N VAL A 136 -6.22 14.64 4.75
CA VAL A 136 -7.01 14.66 5.99
C VAL A 136 -7.95 15.86 5.95
N THR A 137 -9.26 15.62 6.02
CA THR A 137 -10.30 16.65 5.96
C THR A 137 -11.16 16.67 7.21
N ARG A 138 -11.63 17.84 7.60
CA ARG A 138 -12.68 18.03 8.61
C ARG A 138 -14.04 18.36 7.98
N ALA A 139 -14.11 18.49 6.65
CA ALA A 139 -15.37 18.52 5.93
C ALA A 139 -16.12 17.19 6.08
N PRO A 140 -17.45 17.15 5.94
CA PRO A 140 -18.21 15.92 5.95
C PRO A 140 -17.66 14.92 4.89
N VAL A 141 -17.51 13.66 5.30
CA VAL A 141 -17.09 12.57 4.42
C VAL A 141 -18.15 11.48 4.50
N ILE A 142 -18.71 11.10 3.36
CA ILE A 142 -19.66 9.99 3.25
C ILE A 142 -18.89 8.73 2.87
N GLU A 143 -19.03 7.68 3.66
CA GLU A 143 -18.45 6.34 3.39
C GLU A 143 -19.45 5.42 2.70
N SER A 144 -20.71 5.47 3.15
CA SER A 144 -21.77 4.60 2.66
C SER A 144 -23.13 5.16 2.97
N PHE A 145 -24.16 4.64 2.29
CA PHE A 145 -25.54 4.87 2.64
C PHE A 145 -26.38 3.61 2.38
N ASP A 146 -27.47 3.46 3.12
CA ASP A 146 -28.39 2.32 3.06
C ASP A 146 -29.82 2.76 3.39
N PRO A 147 -30.84 2.32 2.62
CA PRO A 147 -30.78 1.49 1.42
C PRO A 147 -30.30 2.25 0.18
N LEU A 148 -29.82 1.54 -0.85
CA LEU A 148 -29.43 2.12 -2.14
C LEU A 148 -30.63 2.61 -2.97
N LEU A 149 -31.83 2.10 -2.68
CA LEU A 149 -33.09 2.47 -3.29
C LEU A 149 -34.13 2.69 -2.20
N ALA A 150 -34.83 3.81 -2.25
CA ALA A 150 -35.92 4.13 -1.32
C ALA A 150 -37.06 4.84 -2.05
N ALA A 151 -38.28 4.59 -1.62
CA ALA A 151 -39.44 5.37 -2.07
C ALA A 151 -39.43 6.78 -1.43
N PRO A 152 -40.10 7.77 -2.01
CA PRO A 152 -40.24 9.09 -1.39
C PRO A 152 -40.74 9.01 0.07
N ALA A 153 -40.28 9.91 0.90
CA ALA A 153 -40.54 10.01 2.34
C ALA A 153 -40.03 8.82 3.19
N LYS A 154 -39.12 7.99 2.66
CA LYS A 154 -38.42 6.95 3.44
C LYS A 154 -37.05 7.44 3.90
N TRP A 155 -36.62 6.91 5.04
CA TRP A 155 -35.31 7.23 5.59
C TRP A 155 -34.19 6.50 4.87
N VAL A 156 -33.08 7.22 4.68
CA VAL A 156 -31.79 6.66 4.24
C VAL A 156 -30.77 6.94 5.33
N THR A 157 -30.06 5.91 5.75
CA THR A 157 -28.97 6.06 6.71
C THR A 157 -27.68 6.36 5.96
N VAL A 158 -27.08 7.50 6.22
CA VAL A 158 -25.75 7.87 5.69
C VAL A 158 -24.72 7.63 6.77
N ARG A 159 -23.64 6.92 6.45
CA ARG A 159 -22.51 6.65 7.33
C ARG A 159 -21.28 7.39 6.84
N GLY A 160 -20.45 7.87 7.77
CA GLY A 160 -19.23 8.62 7.45
C GLY A 160 -18.71 9.37 8.66
N ALA A 161 -18.03 10.47 8.41
CA ALA A 161 -17.41 11.27 9.45
C ALA A 161 -17.68 12.78 9.27
N ASN A 162 -17.47 13.54 10.38
CA ASN A 162 -17.58 14.99 10.43
C ASN A 162 -18.99 15.51 10.10
N PHE A 163 -20.05 14.78 10.45
CA PHE A 163 -21.43 15.22 10.23
C PHE A 163 -21.90 16.23 11.29
N THR A 164 -21.18 16.40 12.39
CA THR A 164 -21.50 17.41 13.41
C THR A 164 -21.40 18.79 12.79
N GLY A 165 -22.51 19.57 12.87
CA GLY A 165 -22.60 20.88 12.26
C GLY A 165 -23.02 20.89 10.79
N ALA A 166 -23.37 19.74 10.22
CA ALA A 166 -24.02 19.71 8.90
C ALA A 166 -25.37 20.44 8.95
N THR A 167 -25.57 21.42 8.10
CA THR A 167 -26.76 22.27 8.07
C THR A 167 -27.78 21.86 7.02
N ARG A 168 -27.37 21.03 6.06
CA ARG A 168 -28.23 20.51 5.01
C ARG A 168 -27.68 19.25 4.36
N VAL A 169 -28.58 18.44 3.83
CA VAL A 169 -28.26 17.31 2.96
C VAL A 169 -28.81 17.63 1.58
N LEU A 170 -28.08 17.27 0.53
CA LEU A 170 -28.50 17.45 -0.85
C LEU A 170 -28.56 16.10 -1.54
N LEU A 171 -29.65 15.84 -2.27
CA LEU A 171 -29.82 14.70 -3.16
C LEU A 171 -29.97 15.21 -4.58
N GLY A 172 -28.99 14.91 -5.46
CA GLY A 172 -28.98 15.42 -6.82
C GLY A 172 -28.96 16.97 -6.91
N GLY A 173 -28.40 17.64 -5.90
CA GLY A 173 -28.34 19.11 -5.82
C GLY A 173 -29.55 19.78 -5.14
N MET A 174 -30.62 19.04 -4.85
CA MET A 174 -31.81 19.52 -4.14
C MET A 174 -31.71 19.23 -2.66
N ALA A 175 -32.09 20.21 -1.82
CA ALA A 175 -32.18 20.01 -0.38
C ALA A 175 -33.30 19.04 -0.02
N VAL A 176 -33.03 18.12 0.91
CA VAL A 176 -33.96 17.14 1.45
C VAL A 176 -34.06 17.27 2.95
#